data_ddee6e2d5d1dbbf232092ad614b71ed2
#
_entry.id   ddee6e2d5d1dbbf232092ad614b71ed2
#
_cell.length_a   1.000
_cell.length_b   1.000
_cell.length_c   1.000
_cell.angle_alpha   90.00
_cell.angle_beta   90.00
_cell.angle_gamma   90.00
#
_symmetry.space_group_name_H-M   'P 1'
#
loop_
_entity.id
_entity.type
_entity.pdbx_description
1 polymer ?
#
loop_
_entity_poly.entity_id
_entity_poly.type
_entity_poly.pdbx_seq_one_letter_code
_entity_poly.pdbx_strand_id
1 'polypeptide(L)'
;TNQAIREDQRGFNVIATPGYPELISNMINLNTDRNNTAFVVGDTPLRLEGTSTAIQNWANNSSSALDNGEDGLVSSSDYLGVFYPSGLTTDNSGKSIVVPASHMMMRTLANNDNIAFPWFAPSGTRRGIVDNATAVGYIDSKEGEFETISVTESVRDSMHEVKINPITFFSGAGIVNFGNLTK
;
A
#
# COMPACT_ATOMS: atom_id res chain seq x y z
N THR A 1 17.79 -9.90 17.15
CA THR A 1 17.79 -9.46 15.73
C THR A 1 18.42 -10.53 14.87
N ASN A 2 17.72 -10.99 13.83
CA ASN A 2 18.24 -12.01 12.92
C ASN A 2 19.23 -11.35 11.96
N GLN A 3 20.53 -11.59 12.14
CA GLN A 3 21.58 -11.03 11.29
C GLN A 3 21.54 -11.60 9.86
N ALA A 4 21.10 -12.85 9.69
CA ALA A 4 21.10 -13.51 8.39
C ALA A 4 20.23 -12.83 7.32
N ILE A 5 19.19 -12.09 7.70
CA ILE A 5 18.35 -11.32 6.75
C ILE A 5 18.94 -9.96 6.40
N ARG A 6 19.95 -9.49 7.17
CA ARG A 6 20.64 -8.22 6.94
C ARG A 6 21.86 -8.38 6.03
N GLU A 7 22.30 -9.60 5.83
CA GLU A 7 23.45 -9.92 4.99
C GLU A 7 23.06 -10.03 3.51
N ASP A 8 23.91 -9.55 2.61
CA ASP A 8 23.70 -9.58 1.16
C ASP A 8 23.62 -10.98 0.56
N GLN A 9 24.06 -12.01 1.30
CA GLN A 9 23.98 -13.40 0.85
C GLN A 9 22.56 -13.90 0.62
N ARG A 10 21.56 -13.27 1.27
CA ARG A 10 20.15 -13.56 1.02
C ARG A 10 19.58 -12.47 0.11
N GLY A 11 19.57 -12.75 -1.19
CA GLY A 11 19.01 -11.83 -2.19
C GLY A 11 17.49 -11.74 -2.09
N PHE A 12 16.99 -10.56 -1.85
CA PHE A 12 15.58 -10.18 -2.05
C PHE A 12 15.54 -8.69 -2.41
N ASN A 13 14.53 -8.29 -3.16
CA ASN A 13 14.37 -6.93 -3.70
C ASN A 13 13.09 -6.25 -3.26
N VAL A 14 12.25 -6.91 -2.45
CA VAL A 14 11.02 -6.34 -1.90
C VAL A 14 10.89 -6.71 -0.43
N ILE A 15 10.46 -5.74 0.38
CA ILE A 15 10.15 -5.90 1.80
C ILE A 15 8.71 -5.44 2.01
N ALA A 16 7.90 -6.29 2.62
CA ALA A 16 6.52 -5.94 2.98
C ALA A 16 6.11 -6.61 4.30
N THR A 17 5.28 -5.92 5.07
CA THR A 17 4.62 -6.45 6.28
C THR A 17 3.12 -6.21 6.14
N PRO A 18 2.40 -7.08 5.39
CA PRO A 18 1.00 -6.84 5.06
C PRO A 18 0.12 -6.68 6.28
N GLY A 19 -0.58 -5.54 6.37
CA GLY A 19 -1.51 -5.22 7.45
C GLY A 19 -0.87 -4.63 8.72
N TYR A 20 0.43 -4.34 8.69
CA TYR A 20 1.15 -3.79 9.85
C TYR A 20 1.86 -2.48 9.50
N PRO A 21 1.13 -1.35 9.34
CA PRO A 21 1.73 -0.06 8.99
C PRO A 21 2.72 0.45 10.05
N GLU A 22 2.57 0.05 11.31
CA GLU A 22 3.48 0.36 12.41
C GLU A 22 4.90 -0.21 12.23
N LEU A 23 5.08 -1.21 11.35
CA LEU A 23 6.39 -1.81 11.06
C LEU A 23 7.14 -1.12 9.92
N ILE A 24 6.59 -0.07 9.31
CA ILE A 24 7.23 0.66 8.20
C ILE A 24 8.63 1.14 8.59
N SER A 25 8.79 1.74 9.78
CA SER A 25 10.09 2.18 10.28
C SER A 25 11.11 1.02 10.38
N ASN A 26 10.65 -0.14 10.82
CA ASN A 26 11.51 -1.33 10.93
C ASN A 26 11.91 -1.88 9.55
N MET A 27 11.00 -1.83 8.57
CA MET A 27 11.30 -2.21 7.18
C MET A 27 12.32 -1.27 6.54
N ILE A 28 12.19 0.04 6.76
CA ILE A 28 13.16 1.04 6.29
C ILE A 28 14.53 0.79 6.92
N ASN A 29 14.59 0.57 8.24
CA ASN A 29 15.84 0.27 8.93
C ASN A 29 16.50 -1.01 8.40
N LEU A 30 15.72 -2.07 8.16
CA LEU A 30 16.22 -3.28 7.54
C LEU A 30 16.81 -3.02 6.15
N ASN A 31 16.12 -2.21 5.33
CA ASN A 31 16.59 -1.86 4.00
C ASN A 31 17.85 -1.00 4.03
N THR A 32 17.94 -0.07 4.98
CA THR A 32 19.14 0.76 5.19
C THR A 32 20.35 -0.10 5.59
N ASP A 33 20.18 -1.05 6.50
CA ASP A 33 21.24 -2.00 6.89
C ASP A 33 21.73 -2.84 5.69
N ARG A 34 20.89 -3.01 4.68
CA ARG A 34 21.19 -3.71 3.43
C ARG A 34 21.63 -2.78 2.29
N ASN A 35 22.05 -1.56 2.59
CA ASN A 35 22.42 -0.54 1.60
C ASN A 35 21.30 -0.21 0.59
N ASN A 36 20.05 -0.22 1.02
CA ASN A 36 18.88 0.10 0.21
C ASN A 36 18.74 -0.75 -1.07
N THR A 37 18.97 -2.05 -0.95
CA THR A 37 18.90 -2.99 -2.07
C THR A 37 17.48 -3.47 -2.39
N ALA A 38 16.49 -3.08 -1.59
CA ALA A 38 15.10 -3.52 -1.74
C ALA A 38 14.13 -2.32 -1.80
N PHE A 39 12.97 -2.55 -2.39
CA PHE A 39 11.83 -1.64 -2.34
C PHE A 39 10.91 -2.02 -1.17
N VAL A 40 10.53 -1.04 -0.36
CA VAL A 40 9.64 -1.24 0.79
C VAL A 40 8.20 -0.93 0.36
N VAL A 41 7.32 -1.91 0.52
CA VAL A 41 5.88 -1.78 0.25
C VAL A 41 5.16 -1.57 1.56
N GLY A 42 4.69 -0.34 1.78
CA GLY A 42 3.98 0.07 2.99
C GLY A 42 2.47 0.08 2.80
N ASP A 43 1.77 -0.25 3.86
CA ASP A 43 0.32 -0.17 3.97
C ASP A 43 -0.13 1.08 4.70
N THR A 44 -1.35 1.48 4.42
CA THR A 44 -2.14 2.32 5.32
C THR A 44 -2.94 1.44 6.29
N PRO A 45 -3.40 1.99 7.43
CA PRO A 45 -4.31 1.28 8.31
C PRO A 45 -5.54 0.75 7.56
N LEU A 46 -5.99 -0.46 7.89
CA LEU A 46 -7.17 -1.07 7.27
C LEU A 46 -8.47 -0.29 7.55
N ARG A 47 -8.46 0.51 8.64
CA ARG A 47 -9.59 1.33 9.08
C ARG A 47 -9.45 2.81 8.69
N LEU A 48 -8.47 3.15 7.88
CA LEU A 48 -8.29 4.52 7.42
C LEU A 48 -9.46 4.91 6.50
N GLU A 49 -10.23 5.88 6.94
CA GLU A 49 -11.39 6.38 6.21
C GLU A 49 -11.00 7.01 4.86
N GLY A 50 -11.85 6.82 3.85
CA GLY A 50 -11.60 7.28 2.46
C GLY A 50 -11.75 8.77 2.22
N THR A 51 -11.61 9.60 3.25
CA THR A 51 -11.67 11.06 3.13
C THR A 51 -10.27 11.66 2.92
N SER A 52 -10.18 12.73 2.13
CA SER A 52 -8.92 13.45 1.92
C SER A 52 -8.27 13.88 3.24
N THR A 53 -9.09 14.34 4.20
CA THR A 53 -8.61 14.81 5.51
C THR A 53 -8.01 13.67 6.33
N ALA A 54 -8.67 12.51 6.41
CA ALA A 54 -8.16 11.36 7.16
C ALA A 54 -6.85 10.85 6.58
N ILE A 55 -6.77 10.75 5.26
CA ILE A 55 -5.59 10.29 4.54
C ILE A 55 -4.40 11.24 4.75
N GLN A 56 -4.63 12.56 4.63
CA GLN A 56 -3.59 13.57 4.85
C GLN A 56 -3.12 13.62 6.30
N ASN A 57 -4.04 13.52 7.26
CA ASN A 57 -3.71 13.49 8.69
C ASN A 57 -2.83 12.28 9.03
N TRP A 58 -3.19 11.11 8.55
CA TRP A 58 -2.37 9.92 8.76
C TRP A 58 -0.99 10.04 8.09
N ALA A 59 -0.95 10.45 6.83
CA ALA A 59 0.28 10.54 6.04
C ALA A 59 1.28 11.56 6.57
N ASN A 60 0.80 12.61 7.22
CA ASN A 60 1.63 13.69 7.81
C ASN A 60 1.79 13.53 9.31
N ASN A 61 1.19 12.52 9.93
CA ASN A 61 1.13 12.38 11.39
C ASN A 61 0.68 13.67 12.09
N SER A 62 -0.28 14.37 11.49
CA SER A 62 -0.72 15.71 11.92
C SER A 62 -1.84 15.70 12.97
N SER A 63 -2.41 14.53 13.25
CA SER A 63 -3.42 14.34 14.29
C SER A 63 -2.92 13.39 15.34
N SER A 64 -2.92 13.85 16.60
CA SER A 64 -2.59 13.02 17.79
C SER A 64 -3.71 12.05 18.19
N ALA A 65 -4.89 12.21 17.60
CA ALA A 65 -6.05 11.35 17.79
C ALA A 65 -6.57 10.97 16.41
N LEU A 66 -5.93 10.00 15.78
CA LEU A 66 -6.52 9.32 14.65
C LEU A 66 -7.72 8.55 15.19
N ASP A 67 -8.87 8.66 14.50
CA ASP A 67 -10.19 8.19 14.99
C ASP A 67 -10.21 6.70 15.39
N ASN A 68 -9.20 5.95 15.01
CA ASN A 68 -9.07 4.52 15.27
C ASN A 68 -7.96 4.16 16.27
N GLY A 69 -7.34 5.14 16.91
CA GLY A 69 -6.22 4.91 17.85
C GLY A 69 -4.95 4.40 17.16
N GLU A 70 -4.85 4.54 15.86
CA GLU A 70 -3.68 4.14 15.08
C GLU A 70 -2.73 5.33 14.91
N ASP A 71 -1.43 5.08 15.08
CA ASP A 71 -0.41 6.10 14.89
C ASP A 71 -0.29 6.50 13.42
N GLY A 72 0.00 7.78 13.16
CA GLY A 72 0.28 8.27 11.82
C GLY A 72 1.64 7.81 11.28
N LEU A 73 1.86 8.06 10.00
CA LEU A 73 3.12 7.73 9.35
C LEU A 73 4.23 8.68 9.81
N VAL A 74 5.24 8.12 10.49
CA VAL A 74 6.37 8.88 11.07
C VAL A 74 7.67 8.74 10.27
N SER A 75 7.70 7.87 9.26
CA SER A 75 8.90 7.52 8.52
C SER A 75 8.76 7.84 7.04
N SER A 76 9.85 8.26 6.43
CA SER A 76 9.94 8.50 4.99
C SER A 76 11.22 7.88 4.42
N SER A 77 11.18 7.46 3.16
CA SER A 77 12.35 6.92 2.45
C SER A 77 12.09 6.97 0.95
N ASP A 78 13.12 7.27 0.17
CA ASP A 78 13.06 7.20 -1.30
C ASP A 78 12.79 5.80 -1.84
N TYR A 79 12.89 4.77 -0.97
CA TYR A 79 12.63 3.36 -1.29
C TYR A 79 11.30 2.86 -0.73
N LEU A 80 10.48 3.73 -0.13
CA LEU A 80 9.18 3.38 0.44
C LEU A 80 8.05 3.81 -0.50
N GLY A 81 7.24 2.87 -0.97
CA GLY A 81 5.94 3.14 -1.59
C GLY A 81 4.81 2.79 -0.64
N VAL A 82 3.94 3.74 -0.34
CA VAL A 82 2.74 3.52 0.48
C VAL A 82 1.52 3.49 -0.42
N PHE A 83 0.62 2.53 -0.20
CA PHE A 83 -0.55 2.28 -1.04
C PHE A 83 -1.85 2.33 -0.24
N TYR A 84 -2.90 2.82 -0.85
CA TYR A 84 -4.26 2.92 -0.32
C TYR A 84 -5.29 2.79 -1.45
N PRO A 85 -6.46 2.25 -1.23
CA PRO A 85 -7.00 1.61 -0.03
C PRO A 85 -6.71 0.11 0.03
N SER A 86 -7.25 -0.54 1.07
CA SER A 86 -7.30 -1.99 1.20
C SER A 86 -8.23 -2.62 0.16
N GLY A 87 -8.15 -3.91 -0.03
CA GLY A 87 -8.98 -4.63 -0.99
C GLY A 87 -9.82 -5.72 -0.37
N LEU A 88 -10.84 -6.12 -1.11
CA LEU A 88 -11.63 -7.32 -0.83
C LEU A 88 -11.25 -8.41 -1.83
N THR A 89 -10.94 -9.58 -1.35
CA THR A 89 -10.65 -10.76 -2.17
C THR A 89 -11.42 -11.97 -1.66
N THR A 90 -11.26 -13.09 -2.32
CA THR A 90 -11.93 -14.33 -1.95
C THR A 90 -10.88 -15.38 -1.58
N ASP A 91 -11.05 -16.04 -0.44
CA ASP A 91 -10.21 -17.14 -0.04
C ASP A 91 -10.50 -18.42 -0.84
N ASN A 92 -9.72 -19.48 -0.61
CA ASN A 92 -9.88 -20.77 -1.29
C ASN A 92 -11.21 -21.47 -0.98
N SER A 93 -11.92 -21.04 0.06
CA SER A 93 -13.25 -21.57 0.44
C SER A 93 -14.41 -20.78 -0.15
N GLY A 94 -14.11 -19.69 -0.89
CA GLY A 94 -15.11 -18.80 -1.47
C GLY A 94 -15.59 -17.69 -0.53
N LYS A 95 -14.98 -17.55 0.66
CA LYS A 95 -15.32 -16.50 1.62
C LYS A 95 -14.58 -15.21 1.28
N SER A 96 -15.30 -14.08 1.32
CA SER A 96 -14.70 -12.76 1.17
C SER A 96 -13.82 -12.41 2.38
N ILE A 97 -12.61 -11.95 2.11
CA ILE A 97 -11.64 -11.49 3.11
C ILE A 97 -11.08 -10.13 2.71
N VAL A 98 -10.82 -9.29 3.71
CA VAL A 98 -10.14 -8.01 3.51
C VAL A 98 -8.64 -8.24 3.49
N VAL A 99 -7.98 -7.66 2.51
CA VAL A 99 -6.52 -7.74 2.35
C VAL A 99 -5.91 -6.36 2.30
N PRO A 100 -4.73 -6.15 2.89
CA PRO A 100 -4.05 -4.87 2.83
C PRO A 100 -3.56 -4.55 1.41
N ALA A 101 -3.31 -3.27 1.16
CA ALA A 101 -2.86 -2.79 -0.15
C ALA A 101 -1.55 -3.44 -0.61
N SER A 102 -0.61 -3.69 0.30
CA SER A 102 0.65 -4.37 -0.01
C SER A 102 0.44 -5.77 -0.56
N HIS A 103 -0.54 -6.52 -0.04
CA HIS A 103 -0.87 -7.85 -0.55
C HIS A 103 -1.30 -7.80 -2.03
N MET A 104 -2.10 -6.81 -2.40
CA MET A 104 -2.50 -6.59 -3.79
C MET A 104 -1.30 -6.18 -4.64
N MET A 105 -0.50 -5.26 -4.14
CA MET A 105 0.64 -4.70 -4.88
C MET A 105 1.78 -5.69 -5.08
N MET A 106 2.02 -6.63 -4.15
CA MET A 106 3.04 -7.67 -4.31
C MET A 106 2.84 -8.48 -5.59
N ARG A 107 1.60 -8.83 -5.92
CA ARG A 107 1.29 -9.55 -7.17
C ARG A 107 1.49 -8.64 -8.39
N THR A 108 1.04 -7.39 -8.33
CA THR A 108 1.21 -6.43 -9.42
C THR A 108 2.69 -6.15 -9.69
N LEU A 109 3.51 -5.99 -8.65
CA LEU A 109 4.96 -5.83 -8.75
C LEU A 109 5.61 -7.06 -9.42
N ALA A 110 5.31 -8.26 -8.93
CA ALA A 110 5.85 -9.49 -9.49
C ALA A 110 5.45 -9.70 -10.96
N ASN A 111 4.20 -9.39 -11.31
CA ASN A 111 3.75 -9.46 -12.70
C ASN A 111 4.48 -8.43 -13.58
N ASN A 112 4.67 -7.21 -13.08
CA ASN A 112 5.40 -6.18 -13.82
C ASN A 112 6.86 -6.59 -14.08
N ASP A 113 7.54 -7.18 -13.10
CA ASP A 113 8.91 -7.67 -13.24
C ASP A 113 9.04 -8.78 -14.30
N ASN A 114 8.00 -9.59 -14.48
CA ASN A 114 8.00 -10.66 -15.48
C ASN A 114 7.78 -10.17 -16.93
N ILE A 115 7.07 -9.05 -17.11
CA ILE A 115 6.61 -8.59 -18.44
C ILE A 115 7.23 -7.27 -18.89
N ALA A 116 7.90 -6.55 -18.01
CA ALA A 116 8.45 -5.23 -18.27
C ALA A 116 9.90 -5.11 -17.78
N PHE A 117 10.58 -4.08 -18.25
CA PHE A 117 11.91 -3.75 -17.76
C PHE A 117 11.85 -3.16 -16.35
N PRO A 118 12.91 -3.34 -15.52
CA PRO A 118 12.92 -2.92 -14.12
C PRO A 118 12.64 -1.42 -13.86
N TRP A 119 12.90 -0.58 -14.86
CA TRP A 119 12.65 0.86 -14.75
C TRP A 119 11.22 1.30 -15.06
N PHE A 120 10.35 0.37 -15.49
CA PHE A 120 8.95 0.69 -15.71
C PHE A 120 8.17 0.63 -14.39
N ALA A 121 7.50 1.72 -14.06
CA ALA A 121 6.64 1.77 -12.89
C ALA A 121 5.43 0.83 -13.03
N PRO A 122 5.07 0.06 -11.99
CA PRO A 122 3.89 -0.80 -11.94
C PRO A 122 2.62 0.02 -11.69
N SER A 123 2.32 0.94 -12.60
CA SER A 123 1.26 1.93 -12.47
C SER A 123 0.51 2.13 -13.79
N GLY A 124 -0.73 2.61 -13.68
CA GLY A 124 -1.60 2.90 -14.80
C GLY A 124 -2.31 1.68 -15.37
N THR A 125 -3.17 1.92 -16.35
CA THR A 125 -4.11 0.92 -16.92
C THR A 125 -3.47 -0.23 -17.70
N ARG A 126 -2.16 -0.21 -17.91
CA ARG A 126 -1.43 -1.29 -18.59
C ARG A 126 -0.60 -2.16 -17.66
N ARG A 127 0.03 -1.58 -16.66
CA ARG A 127 1.00 -2.28 -15.77
C ARG A 127 0.62 -2.26 -14.30
N GLY A 128 -0.29 -1.37 -13.91
CA GLY A 128 -0.80 -1.25 -12.56
C GLY A 128 -2.07 -2.04 -12.29
N ILE A 129 -2.44 -2.99 -13.15
CA ILE A 129 -3.67 -3.78 -12.99
C ILE A 129 -3.53 -4.65 -11.74
N VAL A 130 -4.53 -4.55 -10.86
CA VAL A 130 -4.69 -5.36 -9.64
C VAL A 130 -5.75 -6.41 -9.92
N ASP A 131 -5.32 -7.64 -10.18
CA ASP A 131 -6.19 -8.76 -10.60
C ASP A 131 -6.57 -9.70 -9.44
N ASN A 132 -6.09 -9.44 -8.24
CA ASN A 132 -6.32 -10.24 -7.04
C ASN A 132 -7.24 -9.56 -6.01
N ALA A 133 -8.01 -8.57 -6.43
CA ALA A 133 -9.04 -7.93 -5.62
C ALA A 133 -10.33 -7.73 -6.43
N THR A 134 -11.47 -7.85 -5.77
CA THR A 134 -12.80 -7.66 -6.36
C THR A 134 -13.38 -6.27 -6.08
N ALA A 135 -12.95 -5.65 -4.99
CA ALA A 135 -13.33 -4.30 -4.59
C ALA A 135 -12.18 -3.65 -3.79
N VAL A 136 -12.23 -2.34 -3.67
CA VAL A 136 -11.31 -1.56 -2.83
C VAL A 136 -12.10 -0.73 -1.82
N GLY A 137 -11.54 -0.57 -0.62
CA GLY A 137 -12.22 0.11 0.47
C GLY A 137 -11.45 0.05 1.78
N TYR A 138 -12.15 0.24 2.87
CA TYR A 138 -11.61 0.20 4.22
C TYR A 138 -12.59 -0.50 5.17
N ILE A 139 -12.15 -0.82 6.38
CA ILE A 139 -13.03 -1.36 7.43
C ILE A 139 -13.58 -0.18 8.22
N ASP A 140 -14.89 0.02 8.22
CA ASP A 140 -15.49 1.06 9.06
C ASP A 140 -15.24 0.78 10.54
N SER A 141 -14.78 1.80 11.26
CA SER A 141 -14.42 1.69 12.67
C SER A 141 -15.60 1.51 13.60
N LYS A 142 -16.80 1.94 13.18
CA LYS A 142 -18.02 1.86 13.99
C LYS A 142 -18.71 0.50 13.85
N GLU A 143 -18.83 0.04 12.61
CA GLU A 143 -19.58 -1.17 12.29
C GLU A 143 -18.67 -2.40 12.16
N GLY A 144 -17.38 -2.19 11.88
CA GLY A 144 -16.40 -3.25 11.67
C GLY A 144 -16.58 -3.99 10.34
N GLU A 145 -17.41 -3.46 9.45
CA GLU A 145 -17.68 -4.01 8.13
C GLU A 145 -16.81 -3.33 7.06
N PHE A 146 -16.60 -4.05 5.94
CA PHE A 146 -15.86 -3.51 4.81
C PHE A 146 -16.75 -2.56 4.00
N GLU A 147 -16.34 -1.30 3.92
CA GLU A 147 -16.98 -0.28 3.12
C GLU A 147 -16.20 -0.05 1.82
N THR A 148 -16.90 -0.24 0.68
CA THR A 148 -16.33 0.00 -0.65
C THR A 148 -16.28 1.49 -0.92
N ILE A 149 -15.12 1.99 -1.38
CA ILE A 149 -14.97 3.39 -1.75
C ILE A 149 -14.63 3.58 -3.23
N SER A 150 -15.07 4.71 -3.75
CA SER A 150 -14.61 5.22 -5.04
C SER A 150 -13.60 6.33 -4.80
N VAL A 151 -12.33 6.06 -5.12
CA VAL A 151 -11.27 7.07 -5.00
C VAL A 151 -11.43 8.08 -6.13
N THR A 152 -12.12 9.18 -5.85
CA THR A 152 -12.38 10.25 -6.81
C THR A 152 -11.10 10.99 -7.20
N GLU A 153 -11.16 11.80 -8.27
CA GLU A 153 -10.02 12.61 -8.70
C GLU A 153 -9.50 13.51 -7.58
N SER A 154 -10.39 14.20 -6.88
CA SER A 154 -10.05 15.06 -5.75
C SER A 154 -9.34 14.32 -4.62
N VAL A 155 -9.76 13.09 -4.30
CA VAL A 155 -9.09 12.26 -3.28
C VAL A 155 -7.72 11.80 -3.80
N ARG A 156 -7.61 11.43 -5.08
CA ARG A 156 -6.32 11.06 -5.68
C ARG A 156 -5.32 12.21 -5.65
N ASP A 157 -5.76 13.44 -5.94
CA ASP A 157 -4.90 14.64 -5.88
C ASP A 157 -4.39 14.86 -4.46
N SER A 158 -5.27 14.76 -3.46
CA SER A 158 -4.88 14.85 -2.05
C SER A 158 -3.90 13.75 -1.63
N MET A 159 -4.06 12.54 -2.14
CA MET A 159 -3.13 11.44 -1.91
C MET A 159 -1.77 11.69 -2.56
N HIS A 160 -1.77 12.26 -3.76
CA HIS A 160 -0.55 12.60 -4.48
C HIS A 160 0.27 13.67 -3.73
N GLU A 161 -0.37 14.68 -3.14
CA GLU A 161 0.29 15.70 -2.32
C GLU A 161 1.05 15.09 -1.14
N VAL A 162 0.51 14.05 -0.53
CA VAL A 162 1.13 13.36 0.62
C VAL A 162 1.90 12.09 0.21
N LYS A 163 2.08 11.86 -1.09
CA LYS A 163 2.84 10.74 -1.67
C LYS A 163 2.31 9.35 -1.27
N ILE A 164 1.00 9.21 -1.24
CA ILE A 164 0.32 7.90 -1.13
C ILE A 164 -0.16 7.50 -2.51
N ASN A 165 0.08 6.25 -2.90
CA ASN A 165 -0.28 5.72 -4.21
C ASN A 165 -1.71 5.19 -4.19
N PRO A 166 -2.63 5.75 -5.00
CA PRO A 166 -4.02 5.31 -5.03
C PRO A 166 -4.19 4.02 -5.81
N ILE A 167 -4.96 3.09 -5.24
CA ILE A 167 -5.52 1.94 -5.94
C ILE A 167 -7.01 2.25 -6.16
N THR A 168 -7.45 2.31 -7.40
CA THR A 168 -8.79 2.76 -7.74
C THR A 168 -9.39 1.96 -8.90
N PHE A 169 -10.70 2.01 -9.03
CA PHE A 169 -11.42 1.38 -10.12
C PHE A 169 -11.55 2.33 -11.31
N PHE A 170 -11.16 1.87 -12.49
CA PHE A 170 -11.39 2.54 -13.75
C PHE A 170 -12.33 1.72 -14.65
N SER A 171 -13.34 2.37 -15.21
CA SER A 171 -14.21 1.76 -16.20
C SER A 171 -13.39 1.29 -17.41
N GLY A 172 -13.48 0.00 -17.73
CA GLY A 172 -12.74 -0.62 -18.84
C GLY A 172 -11.35 -1.17 -18.51
N ALA A 173 -10.77 -0.85 -17.34
CA ALA A 173 -9.48 -1.38 -16.90
C ALA A 173 -9.58 -2.20 -15.60
N GLY A 174 -10.65 -2.03 -14.81
CA GLY A 174 -10.81 -2.66 -13.52
C GLY A 174 -10.08 -1.92 -12.39
N ILE A 175 -9.63 -2.65 -11.39
CA ILE A 175 -8.87 -2.09 -10.26
C ILE A 175 -7.41 -1.91 -10.70
N VAL A 176 -6.89 -0.71 -10.48
CA VAL A 176 -5.58 -0.28 -10.97
C VAL A 176 -4.84 0.51 -9.91
N ASN A 177 -3.56 0.21 -9.72
CA ASN A 177 -2.65 1.13 -9.04
C ASN A 177 -2.38 2.32 -9.97
N PHE A 178 -2.70 3.52 -9.52
CA PHE A 178 -2.56 4.76 -10.31
C PHE A 178 -1.53 5.73 -9.70
N GLY A 179 -0.54 5.22 -8.99
CA GLY A 179 0.53 5.98 -8.39
C GLY A 179 1.88 5.28 -8.50
N ASN A 180 2.95 6.06 -8.50
CA ASN A 180 4.33 5.58 -8.57
C ASN A 180 5.28 6.47 -7.74
N LEU A 181 4.78 7.02 -6.65
CA LEU A 181 5.52 7.91 -5.78
C LEU A 181 6.16 7.14 -4.62
N THR A 182 7.31 7.62 -4.20
CA THR A 182 7.96 7.23 -2.94
C THR A 182 7.73 8.30 -1.87
N LYS A 183 7.72 7.88 -0.61
CA LYS A 183 7.36 8.74 0.53
C LYS A 183 8.56 9.40 1.19
#